data_fca3857b8c7b4c871043220ba7cd4d15
#
_entry.id   fca3857b8c7b4c871043220ba7cd4d15
#
_cell.length_a   1.000
_cell.length_b   1.000
_cell.length_c   1.000
_cell.angle_alpha   90.00
_cell.angle_beta   90.00
_cell.angle_gamma   90.00
#
_symmetry.space_group_name_H-M   'P 1'
#
loop_
_entity.id
_entity.type
_entity.pdbx_description
1 polymer ?
#
loop_
_entity_poly.entity_id
_entity_poly.type
_entity_poly.pdbx_seq_one_letter_code
_entity_poly.pdbx_strand_id
1 'polypeptide(L)'
;MARWWFDTNGEVDIIFTMSARTPSDIIYRRELEYMDTRISNFNLNLICERYGIGESWSGFTGFFDENKLNIIAPDFLERTIYCCGPTPYMNAVKKMLTSAGFNMANYYEESFGAPPEEAILDAEQQAEDAADFAIDQSALLEVEFSKTGMSVKIQPGDTVQSAASKIGLHIPKACGMGICGTCKVKKTYGEVEMAHNGGITDDDVEAGYILSCCSVPLGNVSVEF
;
A
#
# COMPACT_ATOMS: atom_id res chain seq x y z
N MET A 1 7.13 15.29 -11.18
CA MET A 1 6.13 15.94 -12.05
C MET A 1 5.68 17.28 -11.47
N ALA A 2 4.99 17.36 -10.33
CA ALA A 2 4.49 18.60 -9.77
C ALA A 2 5.55 19.71 -9.57
N ARG A 3 6.72 19.36 -9.01
CA ARG A 3 7.83 20.33 -8.82
C ARG A 3 8.35 20.90 -10.14
N TRP A 4 8.59 20.07 -11.15
CA TRP A 4 9.03 20.51 -12.47
C TRP A 4 8.03 21.48 -13.10
N TRP A 5 6.75 21.15 -13.00
CA TRP A 5 5.66 21.99 -13.49
C TRP A 5 5.59 23.34 -12.73
N PHE A 6 5.78 23.33 -11.40
CA PHE A 6 5.90 24.52 -10.58
C PHE A 6 7.06 25.41 -11.03
N ASP A 7 8.25 24.83 -11.24
CA ASP A 7 9.47 25.56 -11.62
C ASP A 7 9.38 26.11 -13.05
N THR A 8 8.61 25.50 -13.92
CA THR A 8 8.42 25.95 -15.31
C THR A 8 7.22 26.86 -15.52
N ASN A 9 6.49 27.20 -14.47
CA ASN A 9 5.29 28.05 -14.49
C ASN A 9 4.27 27.59 -15.54
N GLY A 10 3.98 26.29 -15.57
CA GLY A 10 3.09 25.65 -16.53
C GLY A 10 1.64 26.17 -16.41
N GLU A 11 0.95 26.24 -17.55
CA GLU A 11 -0.47 26.68 -17.63
C GLU A 11 -1.48 25.52 -17.47
N VAL A 12 -1.00 24.29 -17.16
CA VAL A 12 -1.84 23.10 -17.05
C VAL A 12 -2.62 23.14 -15.73
N ASP A 13 -3.90 22.81 -15.79
CA ASP A 13 -4.75 22.65 -14.61
C ASP A 13 -4.48 21.28 -13.97
N ILE A 14 -4.01 21.28 -12.73
CA ILE A 14 -3.62 20.06 -11.99
C ILE A 14 -4.45 19.93 -10.72
N ILE A 15 -5.14 18.81 -10.61
CA ILE A 15 -5.71 18.32 -9.37
C ILE A 15 -4.77 17.25 -8.81
N PHE A 16 -4.07 17.56 -7.73
CA PHE A 16 -3.15 16.65 -7.08
C PHE A 16 -3.80 16.03 -5.84
N THR A 17 -4.09 14.73 -5.91
CA THR A 17 -4.69 14.01 -4.80
C THR A 17 -3.68 13.04 -4.19
N MET A 18 -3.47 13.14 -2.87
CA MET A 18 -2.60 12.24 -2.13
C MET A 18 -3.37 11.54 -1.02
N SER A 19 -3.31 10.21 -1.02
CA SER A 19 -3.84 9.37 0.06
C SER A 19 -2.71 8.93 0.98
N ALA A 20 -2.89 9.11 2.28
CA ALA A 20 -1.95 8.68 3.31
C ALA A 20 -2.70 7.98 4.45
N ARG A 21 -1.99 7.23 5.28
CA ARG A 21 -2.61 6.56 6.44
C ARG A 21 -2.96 7.57 7.52
N THR A 22 -2.03 8.47 7.82
CA THR A 22 -2.21 9.55 8.82
C THR A 22 -1.65 10.86 8.27
N PRO A 23 -1.99 12.03 8.86
CA PRO A 23 -1.43 13.32 8.46
C PRO A 23 0.10 13.40 8.53
N SER A 24 0.72 12.67 9.43
CA SER A 24 2.19 12.59 9.55
C SER A 24 2.86 11.76 8.46
N ASP A 25 2.12 10.89 7.77
CA ASP A 25 2.62 10.09 6.65
C ASP A 25 2.60 10.85 5.31
N ILE A 26 2.06 12.05 5.27
CA ILE A 26 2.00 12.87 4.05
C ILE A 26 3.41 13.39 3.73
N ILE A 27 4.03 12.79 2.72
CA ILE A 27 5.35 13.22 2.24
C ILE A 27 5.26 14.56 1.51
N TYR A 28 6.27 15.41 1.71
CA TYR A 28 6.34 16.76 1.11
C TYR A 28 5.14 17.67 1.40
N ARG A 29 4.39 17.42 2.47
CA ARG A 29 3.16 18.15 2.80
C ARG A 29 3.31 19.67 2.70
N ARG A 30 4.33 20.24 3.36
CA ARG A 30 4.56 21.70 3.36
C ARG A 30 4.85 22.25 1.97
N GLU A 31 5.57 21.50 1.15
CA GLU A 31 5.89 21.89 -0.22
C GLU A 31 4.63 21.86 -1.10
N LEU A 32 3.81 20.82 -0.97
CA LEU A 32 2.54 20.70 -1.70
C LEU A 32 1.56 21.81 -1.29
N GLU A 33 1.40 22.07 0.00
CA GLU A 33 0.58 23.18 0.52
C GLU A 33 1.10 24.55 0.02
N TYR A 34 2.43 24.70 -0.07
CA TYR A 34 3.02 25.92 -0.64
C TYR A 34 2.70 26.08 -2.12
N MET A 35 2.78 25.01 -2.91
CA MET A 35 2.41 25.02 -4.33
C MET A 35 0.93 25.41 -4.50
N ASP A 36 0.04 24.81 -3.73
CA ASP A 36 -1.40 25.07 -3.73
C ASP A 36 -1.73 26.55 -3.46
N THR A 37 -1.01 27.18 -2.55
CA THR A 37 -1.20 28.61 -2.23
C THR A 37 -0.64 29.57 -3.27
N ARG A 38 0.30 29.14 -4.12
CA ARG A 38 1.03 29.99 -5.06
C ARG A 38 0.54 29.89 -6.48
N ILE A 39 -0.09 28.80 -6.84
CA ILE A 39 -0.47 28.50 -8.21
C ILE A 39 -1.98 28.28 -8.28
N SER A 40 -2.67 29.17 -8.99
CA SER A 40 -4.13 29.16 -9.07
C SER A 40 -4.71 27.94 -9.79
N ASN A 41 -3.93 27.28 -10.65
CA ASN A 41 -4.30 26.08 -11.39
C ASN A 41 -3.63 24.79 -10.86
N PHE A 42 -3.19 24.82 -9.60
CA PHE A 42 -2.79 23.63 -8.84
C PHE A 42 -3.73 23.49 -7.63
N ASN A 43 -4.45 22.39 -7.55
CA ASN A 43 -5.41 22.13 -6.48
C ASN A 43 -4.97 20.87 -5.69
N LEU A 44 -4.63 21.05 -4.42
CA LEU A 44 -4.16 19.99 -3.53
C LEU A 44 -5.30 19.38 -2.74
N ASN A 45 -5.47 18.08 -2.85
CA ASN A 45 -6.44 17.31 -2.09
C ASN A 45 -5.74 16.21 -1.29
N LEU A 46 -5.82 16.29 0.02
CA LEU A 46 -5.22 15.34 0.95
C LEU A 46 -6.29 14.47 1.60
N ILE A 47 -6.06 13.17 1.58
CA ILE A 47 -6.96 12.17 2.16
C ILE A 47 -6.17 11.36 3.17
N CYS A 48 -6.65 11.29 4.42
CA CYS A 48 -6.06 10.44 5.44
C CYS A 48 -7.05 9.34 5.85
N GLU A 49 -6.58 8.10 5.89
CA GLU A 49 -7.39 6.98 6.37
C GLU A 49 -7.92 7.26 7.78
N ARG A 50 -7.04 7.79 8.64
CA ARG A 50 -7.35 8.14 10.02
C ARG A 50 -6.42 9.26 10.52
N TYR A 51 -6.76 9.83 11.66
CA TYR A 51 -5.90 10.77 12.40
C TYR A 51 -5.97 10.45 13.90
N GLY A 52 -4.88 10.75 14.62
CA GLY A 52 -4.72 10.43 16.03
C GLY A 52 -5.39 11.45 16.96
N ILE A 53 -5.50 11.10 18.24
CA ILE A 53 -5.94 12.01 19.28
C ILE A 53 -4.91 13.14 19.40
N GLY A 54 -5.38 14.40 19.27
CA GLY A 54 -4.52 15.59 19.32
C GLY A 54 -3.94 16.01 17.97
N GLU A 55 -4.17 15.27 16.88
CA GLU A 55 -3.85 15.71 15.53
C GLU A 55 -5.00 16.56 14.95
N SER A 56 -4.66 17.75 14.46
CA SER A 56 -5.61 18.58 13.72
C SER A 56 -5.62 18.13 12.25
N TRP A 57 -6.80 17.78 11.76
CA TRP A 57 -7.00 17.37 10.37
C TRP A 57 -8.23 18.05 9.77
N SER A 58 -8.05 18.70 8.62
CA SER A 58 -9.12 19.42 7.90
C SER A 58 -9.36 18.86 6.48
N GLY A 59 -8.56 17.85 6.05
CA GLY A 59 -8.74 17.19 4.77
C GLY A 59 -9.78 16.06 4.83
N PHE A 60 -9.89 15.33 3.73
CA PHE A 60 -10.78 14.17 3.65
C PHE A 60 -10.31 13.03 4.55
N THR A 61 -11.27 12.23 5.05
CA THR A 61 -11.00 11.04 5.87
C THR A 61 -11.49 9.76 5.20
N GLY A 62 -10.85 8.62 5.56
CA GLY A 62 -11.14 7.30 5.01
C GLY A 62 -10.39 7.04 3.71
N PHE A 63 -10.86 6.05 2.95
CA PHE A 63 -10.26 5.70 1.65
C PHE A 63 -10.73 6.65 0.54
N PHE A 64 -9.94 6.71 -0.53
CA PHE A 64 -10.36 7.40 -1.76
C PHE A 64 -11.48 6.60 -2.44
N ASP A 65 -12.60 7.25 -2.68
CA ASP A 65 -13.82 6.67 -3.23
C ASP A 65 -14.45 7.58 -4.30
N GLU A 66 -15.47 7.10 -4.98
CA GLU A 66 -16.16 7.82 -6.06
C GLU A 66 -16.80 9.12 -5.57
N ASN A 67 -17.31 9.17 -4.35
CA ASN A 67 -17.87 10.40 -3.79
C ASN A 67 -16.80 11.48 -3.66
N LYS A 68 -15.63 11.11 -3.15
CA LYS A 68 -14.49 12.04 -3.05
C LYS A 68 -13.97 12.44 -4.43
N LEU A 69 -13.91 11.50 -5.38
CA LEU A 69 -13.53 11.80 -6.76
C LEU A 69 -14.46 12.86 -7.37
N ASN A 70 -15.78 12.69 -7.24
CA ASN A 70 -16.76 13.65 -7.74
C ASN A 70 -16.68 15.04 -7.08
N ILE A 71 -16.30 15.09 -5.79
CA ILE A 71 -16.10 16.36 -5.08
C ILE A 71 -14.80 17.03 -5.53
N ILE A 72 -13.72 16.26 -5.64
CA ILE A 72 -12.35 16.74 -5.92
C ILE A 72 -12.21 17.15 -7.39
N ALA A 73 -12.74 16.34 -8.29
CA ALA A 73 -12.60 16.47 -9.72
C ALA A 73 -13.93 16.15 -10.43
N PRO A 74 -14.93 17.06 -10.36
CA PRO A 74 -16.25 16.80 -10.98
C PRO A 74 -16.18 16.63 -12.50
N ASP A 75 -15.13 17.08 -13.12
CA ASP A 75 -14.81 16.98 -14.54
C ASP A 75 -13.81 15.84 -14.85
N PHE A 76 -13.63 14.88 -13.94
CA PHE A 76 -12.65 13.81 -14.09
C PHE A 76 -12.78 13.01 -15.39
N LEU A 77 -13.98 12.90 -15.94
CA LEU A 77 -14.21 12.18 -17.21
C LEU A 77 -13.50 12.82 -18.41
N GLU A 78 -13.20 14.13 -18.34
CA GLU A 78 -12.53 14.90 -19.40
C GLU A 78 -11.02 15.04 -19.16
N ARG A 79 -10.52 14.54 -18.01
CA ARG A 79 -9.12 14.70 -17.61
C ARG A 79 -8.24 13.53 -18.07
N THR A 80 -6.94 13.76 -18.04
CA THR A 80 -5.93 12.71 -18.05
C THR A 80 -5.54 12.40 -16.61
N ILE A 81 -5.60 11.13 -16.22
CA ILE A 81 -5.32 10.68 -14.85
C ILE A 81 -3.99 9.93 -14.81
N TYR A 82 -3.13 10.36 -13.91
CA TYR A 82 -1.89 9.66 -13.55
C TYR A 82 -2.01 9.12 -12.13
N CYS A 83 -1.82 7.82 -11.97
CA CYS A 83 -1.91 7.16 -10.68
C CYS A 83 -0.60 6.45 -10.34
N CYS A 84 -0.16 6.61 -9.11
CA CYS A 84 1.00 5.91 -8.58
C CYS A 84 0.76 5.56 -7.11
N GLY A 85 1.12 4.34 -6.72
CA GLY A 85 0.94 3.88 -5.36
C GLY A 85 1.08 2.36 -5.23
N PRO A 86 0.80 1.81 -4.06
CA PRO A 86 0.72 0.35 -3.88
C PRO A 86 -0.29 -0.29 -4.83
N THR A 87 0.02 -1.49 -5.31
CA THR A 87 -0.86 -2.22 -6.27
C THR A 87 -2.33 -2.28 -5.84
N PRO A 88 -2.67 -2.59 -4.56
CA PRO A 88 -4.09 -2.59 -4.14
C PRO A 88 -4.76 -1.23 -4.28
N TYR A 89 -4.04 -0.13 -4.05
CA TYR A 89 -4.56 1.23 -4.24
C TYR A 89 -4.82 1.52 -5.72
N MET A 90 -3.85 1.23 -6.59
CA MET A 90 -4.00 1.44 -8.04
C MET A 90 -5.14 0.62 -8.62
N ASN A 91 -5.28 -0.65 -8.20
CA ASN A 91 -6.40 -1.51 -8.61
C ASN A 91 -7.75 -0.95 -8.16
N ALA A 92 -7.85 -0.46 -6.92
CA ALA A 92 -9.07 0.17 -6.42
C ALA A 92 -9.43 1.44 -7.22
N VAL A 93 -8.44 2.26 -7.55
CA VAL A 93 -8.64 3.45 -8.41
C VAL A 93 -9.09 3.06 -9.82
N LYS A 94 -8.45 2.07 -10.45
CA LYS A 94 -8.87 1.55 -11.78
C LYS A 94 -10.31 1.07 -11.76
N LYS A 95 -10.65 0.22 -10.78
CA LYS A 95 -12.01 -0.32 -10.64
C LYS A 95 -13.03 0.81 -10.49
N MET A 96 -12.75 1.78 -9.63
CA MET A 96 -13.61 2.95 -9.42
C MET A 96 -13.80 3.75 -10.70
N LEU A 97 -12.73 4.10 -11.42
CA LEU A 97 -12.78 4.87 -12.65
C LEU A 97 -13.53 4.12 -13.76
N THR A 98 -13.29 2.81 -13.89
CA THR A 98 -14.01 1.96 -14.88
C THR A 98 -15.51 1.93 -14.57
N SER A 99 -15.90 1.76 -13.31
CA SER A 99 -17.30 1.75 -12.88
C SER A 99 -17.99 3.11 -13.11
N ALA A 100 -17.24 4.21 -12.97
CA ALA A 100 -17.72 5.57 -13.20
C ALA A 100 -17.74 5.96 -14.70
N GLY A 101 -17.38 5.05 -15.60
CA GLY A 101 -17.42 5.28 -17.05
C GLY A 101 -16.27 6.10 -17.61
N PHE A 102 -15.14 6.21 -16.87
CA PHE A 102 -13.94 6.90 -17.33
C PHE A 102 -13.31 6.21 -18.53
N ASN A 103 -12.84 6.99 -19.51
CA ASN A 103 -12.09 6.44 -20.65
C ASN A 103 -10.66 6.05 -20.23
N MET A 104 -10.44 4.74 -20.01
CA MET A 104 -9.16 4.20 -19.56
C MET A 104 -8.00 4.43 -20.54
N ALA A 105 -8.22 4.88 -21.77
CA ALA A 105 -7.14 5.32 -22.66
C ALA A 105 -6.46 6.61 -22.16
N ASN A 106 -7.11 7.38 -21.27
CA ASN A 106 -6.56 8.57 -20.63
C ASN A 106 -6.04 8.30 -19.20
N TYR A 107 -5.93 7.03 -18.81
CA TYR A 107 -5.37 6.62 -17.52
C TYR A 107 -3.94 6.10 -17.69
N TYR A 108 -3.03 6.64 -16.91
CA TYR A 108 -1.63 6.24 -16.87
C TYR A 108 -1.23 5.89 -15.45
N GLU A 109 -0.43 4.84 -15.29
CA GLU A 109 0.11 4.46 -14.00
C GLU A 109 1.62 4.23 -14.05
N GLU A 110 2.26 4.49 -12.93
CA GLU A 110 3.65 4.14 -12.69
C GLU A 110 3.68 3.13 -11.54
N SER A 111 4.10 1.90 -11.86
CA SER A 111 4.25 0.82 -10.88
C SER A 111 5.73 0.58 -10.59
N PHE A 112 6.10 0.58 -9.32
CA PHE A 112 7.45 0.26 -8.85
C PHE A 112 7.56 -1.23 -8.45
N GLY A 113 7.28 -2.10 -9.34
CA GLY A 113 7.29 -3.56 -9.20
C GLY A 113 5.89 -4.12 -9.39
N ALA A 114 5.63 -4.63 -10.58
CA ALA A 114 4.45 -5.47 -10.81
C ALA A 114 4.72 -6.85 -10.24
N PRO A 115 3.77 -7.46 -9.49
CA PRO A 115 3.74 -8.90 -9.38
C PRO A 115 3.65 -9.50 -10.78
N PRO A 116 4.21 -10.68 -11.07
CA PRO A 116 3.95 -11.39 -12.31
C PRO A 116 2.44 -11.45 -12.57
N GLU A 117 2.02 -11.34 -13.83
CA GLU A 117 0.59 -11.34 -14.20
C GLU A 117 -0.20 -12.54 -13.63
N GLU A 118 0.47 -13.67 -13.40
CA GLU A 118 -0.08 -14.86 -12.75
C GLU A 118 -0.52 -14.63 -11.29
N ALA A 119 0.18 -13.76 -10.54
CA ALA A 119 -0.15 -13.47 -9.15
C ALA A 119 -1.37 -12.53 -8.99
N ILE A 120 -1.78 -11.83 -10.06
CA ILE A 120 -2.95 -10.93 -10.04
C ILE A 120 -4.25 -11.75 -10.20
N LEU A 121 -4.23 -12.77 -11.06
CA LEU A 121 -5.38 -13.66 -11.28
C LEU A 121 -5.67 -14.51 -10.04
N ASP A 122 -4.62 -14.98 -9.36
CA ASP A 122 -4.76 -15.74 -8.12
C ASP A 122 -5.27 -14.90 -6.94
N ALA A 123 -4.91 -13.61 -6.87
CA ALA A 123 -5.36 -12.72 -5.79
C ALA A 123 -6.83 -12.28 -5.95
N GLU A 124 -7.32 -12.11 -7.18
CA GLU A 124 -8.74 -11.79 -7.43
C GLU A 124 -9.62 -13.01 -7.18
N GLN A 125 -9.19 -14.20 -7.56
CA GLN A 125 -9.91 -15.45 -7.35
C GLN A 125 -9.95 -15.84 -5.86
N GLN A 126 -8.86 -15.61 -5.10
CA GLN A 126 -8.81 -15.83 -3.66
C GLN A 126 -9.64 -14.83 -2.85
N ALA A 127 -9.91 -13.64 -3.37
CA ALA A 127 -10.76 -12.64 -2.70
C ALA A 127 -12.27 -12.96 -2.85
N GLU A 128 -12.68 -13.59 -3.94
CA GLU A 128 -14.06 -14.04 -4.14
C GLU A 128 -14.34 -15.36 -3.40
N ASP A 129 -13.35 -16.27 -3.31
CA ASP A 129 -13.47 -17.54 -2.59
C ASP A 129 -13.39 -17.39 -1.05
N ALA A 130 -12.84 -16.28 -0.54
CA ALA A 130 -12.71 -16.03 0.90
C ALA A 130 -14.04 -15.66 1.60
N ALA A 131 -15.11 -15.43 0.85
CA ALA A 131 -16.41 -15.06 1.43
C ALA A 131 -17.23 -16.24 1.96
N ASP A 132 -16.85 -17.50 1.69
CA ASP A 132 -17.71 -18.67 1.97
C ASP A 132 -17.00 -19.88 2.62
N PHE A 133 -15.77 -19.72 3.18
CA PHE A 133 -15.07 -20.81 3.83
C PHE A 133 -15.21 -20.77 5.35
N ALA A 134 -15.92 -21.74 5.89
CA ALA A 134 -15.84 -22.10 7.31
C ALA A 134 -14.38 -22.43 7.65
N ILE A 135 -13.80 -21.72 8.63
CA ILE A 135 -12.41 -21.82 9.06
C ILE A 135 -12.13 -23.25 9.51
N ASP A 136 -11.37 -23.99 8.70
CA ASP A 136 -10.78 -25.25 9.14
C ASP A 136 -9.61 -24.95 10.08
N GLN A 137 -9.83 -25.11 11.38
CA GLN A 137 -8.83 -24.85 12.42
C GLN A 137 -7.60 -25.77 12.33
N SER A 138 -7.64 -26.83 11.52
CA SER A 138 -6.54 -27.79 11.33
C SER A 138 -5.49 -27.29 10.32
N ALA A 139 -5.80 -26.27 9.53
CA ALA A 139 -4.91 -25.70 8.51
C ALA A 139 -4.15 -24.42 8.96
N LEU A 140 -4.34 -23.97 10.21
CA LEU A 140 -3.68 -22.77 10.71
C LEU A 140 -2.19 -22.98 10.93
N LEU A 141 -1.38 -22.03 10.44
CA LEU A 141 0.06 -21.96 10.64
C LEU A 141 0.38 -21.07 11.85
N GLU A 142 1.48 -21.34 12.54
CA GLU A 142 1.91 -20.55 13.68
C GLU A 142 3.14 -19.69 13.32
N VAL A 143 3.05 -18.40 13.62
CA VAL A 143 4.20 -17.47 13.54
C VAL A 143 4.58 -17.05 14.95
N GLU A 144 5.84 -17.33 15.31
CA GLU A 144 6.45 -16.94 16.59
C GLU A 144 7.36 -15.74 16.41
N PHE A 145 7.27 -14.79 17.34
CA PHE A 145 8.14 -13.62 17.45
C PHE A 145 9.05 -13.83 18.66
N SER A 146 10.24 -14.35 18.43
CA SER A 146 11.11 -14.93 19.46
C SER A 146 11.61 -13.94 20.50
N LYS A 147 11.81 -12.63 20.14
CA LYS A 147 12.26 -11.60 21.09
C LYS A 147 11.16 -11.15 22.05
N THR A 148 9.90 -11.18 21.59
CA THR A 148 8.75 -10.82 22.42
C THR A 148 8.11 -12.04 23.09
N GLY A 149 8.47 -13.25 22.65
CA GLY A 149 7.86 -14.49 23.14
C GLY A 149 6.39 -14.65 22.76
N MET A 150 5.92 -13.89 21.78
CA MET A 150 4.52 -13.93 21.32
C MET A 150 4.39 -14.82 20.10
N SER A 151 3.29 -15.55 20.00
CA SER A 151 2.94 -16.32 18.81
C SER A 151 1.50 -16.06 18.37
N VAL A 152 1.22 -16.30 17.10
CA VAL A 152 -0.10 -16.10 16.52
C VAL A 152 -0.38 -17.15 15.46
N LYS A 153 -1.62 -17.62 15.44
CA LYS A 153 -2.11 -18.49 14.37
C LYS A 153 -2.61 -17.63 13.20
N ILE A 154 -2.19 -18.00 12.02
CA ILE A 154 -2.50 -17.31 10.76
C ILE A 154 -3.10 -18.30 9.75
N GLN A 155 -3.79 -17.77 8.76
CA GLN A 155 -4.25 -18.57 7.62
C GLN A 155 -3.13 -18.74 6.58
N PRO A 156 -3.12 -19.83 5.80
CA PRO A 156 -2.29 -19.92 4.61
C PRO A 156 -2.52 -18.68 3.70
N GLY A 157 -1.42 -18.09 3.21
CA GLY A 157 -1.46 -16.84 2.44
C GLY A 157 -1.25 -15.56 3.25
N ASP A 158 -1.40 -15.58 4.57
CA ASP A 158 -1.05 -14.44 5.41
C ASP A 158 0.46 -14.20 5.42
N THR A 159 0.89 -12.95 5.40
CA THR A 159 2.31 -12.58 5.51
C THR A 159 2.76 -12.53 6.98
N VAL A 160 4.08 -12.65 7.22
CA VAL A 160 4.68 -12.42 8.55
C VAL A 160 4.34 -11.03 9.10
N GLN A 161 4.23 -10.02 8.22
CA GLN A 161 3.80 -8.66 8.59
C GLN A 161 2.35 -8.64 9.10
N SER A 162 1.44 -9.35 8.44
CA SER A 162 0.04 -9.42 8.86
C SER A 162 -0.09 -10.18 10.17
N ALA A 163 0.70 -11.24 10.37
CA ALA A 163 0.79 -11.98 11.61
C ALA A 163 1.16 -11.07 12.80
N ALA A 164 2.22 -10.27 12.66
CA ALA A 164 2.64 -9.29 13.67
C ALA A 164 1.51 -8.30 14.01
N SER A 165 0.85 -7.76 12.98
CA SER A 165 -0.24 -6.80 13.14
C SER A 165 -1.45 -7.36 13.89
N LYS A 166 -1.78 -8.64 13.70
CA LYS A 166 -2.89 -9.33 14.40
C LYS A 166 -2.72 -9.36 15.92
N ILE A 167 -1.49 -9.37 16.42
CA ILE A 167 -1.17 -9.38 17.85
C ILE A 167 -0.63 -8.05 18.36
N GLY A 168 -0.76 -6.98 17.58
CA GLY A 168 -0.36 -5.64 17.97
C GLY A 168 1.15 -5.37 17.91
N LEU A 169 1.94 -6.29 17.35
CA LEU A 169 3.36 -6.04 17.09
C LEU A 169 3.51 -5.19 15.83
N HIS A 170 4.37 -4.17 15.91
CA HIS A 170 4.58 -3.22 14.83
C HIS A 170 5.96 -3.39 14.21
N ILE A 171 6.09 -4.28 13.22
CA ILE A 171 7.29 -4.35 12.39
C ILE A 171 7.32 -3.12 11.48
N PRO A 172 8.43 -2.34 11.47
CA PRO A 172 8.56 -1.19 10.57
C PRO A 172 8.26 -1.56 9.12
N LYS A 173 7.41 -0.79 8.45
CA LYS A 173 7.00 -1.04 7.07
C LYS A 173 6.84 0.29 6.34
N ALA A 174 7.38 0.38 5.11
CA ALA A 174 7.22 1.54 4.24
C ALA A 174 6.46 1.14 2.95
N CYS A 175 7.13 0.54 1.95
CA CYS A 175 6.53 0.27 0.64
C CYS A 175 5.48 -0.85 0.64
N GLY A 176 5.64 -1.88 1.46
CA GLY A 176 4.76 -3.06 1.48
C GLY A 176 4.93 -4.04 0.29
N MET A 177 5.91 -3.80 -0.59
CA MET A 177 6.09 -4.50 -1.88
C MET A 177 7.48 -5.16 -2.02
N GLY A 178 8.21 -5.34 -0.93
CA GLY A 178 9.53 -5.96 -0.98
C GLY A 178 10.61 -5.15 -1.71
N ILE A 179 10.50 -3.80 -1.78
CA ILE A 179 11.45 -2.94 -2.50
C ILE A 179 12.37 -2.19 -1.54
N CYS A 180 11.86 -1.67 -0.42
CA CYS A 180 12.60 -0.70 0.40
C CYS A 180 13.43 -1.33 1.52
N GLY A 181 13.29 -2.61 1.82
CA GLY A 181 14.01 -3.29 2.88
C GLY A 181 13.63 -2.92 4.32
N THR A 182 12.74 -1.97 4.54
CA THR A 182 12.39 -1.44 5.88
C THR A 182 11.82 -2.52 6.82
N CYS A 183 11.12 -3.50 6.27
CA CYS A 183 10.47 -4.58 7.02
C CYS A 183 11.35 -5.84 7.18
N LYS A 184 12.68 -5.69 7.01
CA LYS A 184 13.62 -6.80 7.12
C LYS A 184 13.70 -7.31 8.56
N VAL A 185 13.45 -8.62 8.74
CA VAL A 185 13.56 -9.35 10.01
C VAL A 185 14.35 -10.63 9.79
N LYS A 186 14.95 -11.17 10.85
CA LYS A 186 15.70 -12.43 10.74
C LYS A 186 14.79 -13.61 11.04
N LYS A 187 14.69 -14.54 10.11
CA LYS A 187 14.02 -15.82 10.27
C LYS A 187 14.96 -16.79 10.99
N THR A 188 14.47 -17.41 12.07
CA THR A 188 15.25 -18.37 12.87
C THR A 188 14.81 -19.82 12.65
N TYR A 189 13.56 -20.01 12.23
CA TYR A 189 12.99 -21.34 11.96
C TYR A 189 11.91 -21.29 10.89
N GLY A 190 11.73 -22.40 10.18
CA GLY A 190 10.68 -22.59 9.20
C GLY A 190 11.03 -22.05 7.80
N GLU A 191 10.11 -22.21 6.87
CA GLU A 191 10.24 -21.75 5.49
C GLU A 191 9.17 -20.73 5.13
N VAL A 192 9.55 -19.79 4.27
CA VAL A 192 8.65 -18.76 3.74
C VAL A 192 8.85 -18.66 2.24
N GLU A 193 7.77 -18.41 1.53
CA GLU A 193 7.82 -17.92 0.17
C GLU A 193 7.92 -16.39 0.20
N MET A 194 8.96 -15.82 -0.41
CA MET A 194 9.23 -14.39 -0.38
C MET A 194 9.27 -13.81 -1.79
N ALA A 195 8.23 -13.09 -2.17
CA ALA A 195 8.12 -12.39 -3.46
C ALA A 195 8.62 -10.95 -3.34
N HIS A 196 9.95 -10.73 -3.40
CA HIS A 196 10.53 -9.39 -3.26
C HIS A 196 10.95 -8.78 -4.61
N ASN A 197 10.99 -7.45 -4.67
CA ASN A 197 11.38 -6.65 -5.82
C ASN A 197 12.69 -5.90 -5.56
N GLY A 198 13.72 -6.61 -5.09
CA GLY A 198 15.07 -6.07 -4.89
C GLY A 198 15.33 -5.37 -3.54
N GLY A 199 14.39 -5.41 -2.59
CA GLY A 199 14.55 -4.80 -1.26
C GLY A 199 15.42 -5.59 -0.28
N ILE A 200 15.98 -6.73 -0.72
CA ILE A 200 16.89 -7.57 0.05
C ILE A 200 17.93 -8.16 -0.89
N THR A 201 19.16 -8.34 -0.42
CA THR A 201 20.25 -8.94 -1.19
C THR A 201 20.28 -10.45 -0.99
N ASP A 202 20.95 -11.16 -1.91
CA ASP A 202 21.14 -12.62 -1.79
C ASP A 202 21.94 -12.96 -0.52
N ASP A 203 22.93 -12.16 -0.17
CA ASP A 203 23.72 -12.31 1.07
C ASP A 203 22.85 -12.19 2.33
N ASP A 204 21.85 -11.28 2.33
CA ASP A 204 20.90 -11.15 3.43
C ASP A 204 20.00 -12.40 3.53
N VAL A 205 19.54 -12.92 2.40
CA VAL A 205 18.70 -14.13 2.35
C VAL A 205 19.47 -15.34 2.85
N GLU A 206 20.74 -15.48 2.43
CA GLU A 206 21.64 -16.54 2.92
C GLU A 206 21.92 -16.42 4.43
N ALA A 207 21.99 -15.18 4.94
CA ALA A 207 22.12 -14.92 6.38
C ALA A 207 20.81 -15.13 7.18
N GLY A 208 19.73 -15.53 6.49
CA GLY A 208 18.43 -15.85 7.08
C GLY A 208 17.48 -14.66 7.24
N TYR A 209 17.76 -13.53 6.61
CA TYR A 209 16.82 -12.39 6.64
C TYR A 209 15.70 -12.56 5.62
N ILE A 210 14.52 -12.04 5.98
CA ILE A 210 13.34 -12.00 5.14
C ILE A 210 12.71 -10.60 5.19
N LEU A 211 11.89 -10.26 4.20
CA LEU A 211 11.04 -9.08 4.20
C LEU A 211 9.65 -9.44 4.65
N SER A 212 9.28 -9.11 5.87
CA SER A 212 8.01 -9.53 6.50
C SER A 212 6.76 -9.15 5.71
N CYS A 213 6.81 -8.08 4.91
CA CYS A 213 5.66 -7.58 4.15
C CYS A 213 5.30 -8.45 2.92
N CYS A 214 6.24 -9.25 2.41
CA CYS A 214 6.07 -10.09 1.23
C CYS A 214 6.56 -11.53 1.46
N SER A 215 6.71 -11.95 2.73
CA SER A 215 7.05 -13.32 3.10
C SER A 215 5.82 -14.05 3.65
N VAL A 216 5.39 -15.09 2.93
CA VAL A 216 4.26 -15.95 3.28
C VAL A 216 4.81 -17.24 3.90
N PRO A 217 4.46 -17.58 5.15
CA PRO A 217 4.86 -18.84 5.77
C PRO A 217 4.33 -20.07 5.01
N LEU A 218 5.21 -21.04 4.71
CA LEU A 218 4.85 -22.33 4.14
C LEU A 218 4.57 -23.40 5.20
N GLY A 219 4.80 -23.06 6.48
CA GLY A 219 4.61 -23.88 7.66
C GLY A 219 4.74 -23.00 8.90
N ASN A 220 4.98 -23.61 10.07
CA ASN A 220 5.29 -22.84 11.27
C ASN A 220 6.62 -22.12 11.13
N VAL A 221 6.66 -20.82 11.48
CA VAL A 221 7.83 -19.95 11.29
C VAL A 221 8.14 -19.20 12.58
N SER A 222 9.43 -19.04 12.90
CA SER A 222 9.90 -18.16 13.97
C SER A 222 10.79 -17.06 13.41
N VAL A 223 10.58 -15.82 13.86
CA VAL A 223 11.35 -14.64 13.47
C VAL A 223 11.83 -13.87 14.69
N GLU A 224 13.01 -13.26 14.59
CA GLU A 224 13.57 -12.38 15.63
C GLU A 224 12.92 -10.99 15.56
N PHE A 225 11.85 -10.82 16.36
CA PHE A 225 11.20 -9.52 16.54
C PHE A 225 10.56 -9.38 17.92
#